data_53330895010b13ae26624f2e0e5320b2
#
_entry.id   53330895010b13ae26624f2e0e5320b2
#
_cell.length_a   1.000
_cell.length_b   1.000
_cell.length_c   1.000
_cell.angle_alpha   90.00
_cell.angle_beta   90.00
_cell.angle_gamma   90.00
#
_symmetry.space_group_name_H-M   'P 1'
#
loop_
_entity.id
_entity.type
_entity.pdbx_description
1 polymer ?
#
loop_
_entity_poly.entity_id
_entity_poly.type
_entity_poly.pdbx_seq_one_letter_code
_entity_poly.pdbx_strand_id
1 'polypeptide(L)'
;LRINPGNIGKEDRVRQVINAAKDNNVPIRVGVNAGSLEKDLQKKYGEPNADALVESAMRHVEILDKHNFDNYKMSLKASNIEMTVESYRKISKLITQPLHLGITEAGSYRAGAVKSSIGVGMLLSEGIGDTIRISLASDPVDEIKIGWDILKSLNLRSRGLKIIACPSCS
;
A
#
# COMPACT_ATOMS: atom_id res chain seq x y z
N LEU A 1 2.11 -10.92 9.27
CA LEU A 1 0.73 -10.65 9.73
C LEU A 1 0.21 -9.34 9.14
N ARG A 2 -1.10 -9.24 8.81
CA ARG A 2 -1.73 -7.96 8.41
C ARG A 2 -2.80 -7.58 9.41
N ILE A 3 -2.77 -6.35 9.89
CA ILE A 3 -3.81 -5.76 10.73
C ILE A 3 -4.35 -4.47 10.10
N ASN A 4 -5.63 -4.19 10.37
CA ASN A 4 -6.21 -2.87 10.24
C ASN A 4 -6.66 -2.48 11.65
N PRO A 5 -5.89 -1.66 12.36
CA PRO A 5 -6.15 -1.34 13.76
C PRO A 5 -7.52 -0.70 13.99
N GLY A 6 -8.03 0.07 13.02
CA GLY A 6 -9.39 0.61 13.07
C GLY A 6 -10.50 -0.45 13.18
N ASN A 7 -10.23 -1.67 12.73
CA ASN A 7 -11.18 -2.79 12.79
C ASN A 7 -10.96 -3.74 13.97
N ILE A 8 -9.82 -3.66 14.66
CA ILE A 8 -9.52 -4.55 15.80
C ILE A 8 -10.29 -4.11 17.06
N GLY A 9 -10.67 -2.84 17.13
CA GLY A 9 -11.50 -2.26 18.18
C GLY A 9 -10.67 -1.82 19.40
N LYS A 10 -10.69 -2.58 20.49
CA LYS A 10 -10.09 -2.13 21.77
C LYS A 10 -8.56 -2.22 21.75
N GLU A 11 -7.88 -1.23 22.33
CA GLU A 11 -6.42 -1.13 22.47
C GLU A 11 -5.79 -2.40 23.06
N ASP A 12 -6.46 -3.05 24.01
CA ASP A 12 -6.01 -4.33 24.59
C ASP A 12 -5.83 -5.45 23.56
N ARG A 13 -6.67 -5.52 22.53
CA ARG A 13 -6.54 -6.52 21.47
C ARG A 13 -5.35 -6.21 20.54
N VAL A 14 -5.15 -4.93 20.27
CA VAL A 14 -3.97 -4.48 19.49
C VAL A 14 -2.71 -4.85 20.25
N ARG A 15 -2.65 -4.60 21.55
CA ARG A 15 -1.51 -4.96 22.43
C ARG A 15 -1.24 -6.46 22.43
N GLN A 16 -2.27 -7.29 22.52
CA GLN A 16 -2.11 -8.76 22.46
C GLN A 16 -1.49 -9.21 21.14
N VAL A 17 -1.93 -8.64 20.01
CA VAL A 17 -1.39 -8.95 18.69
C VAL A 17 0.08 -8.49 18.59
N ILE A 18 0.41 -7.30 19.10
CA ILE A 18 1.77 -6.78 19.09
C ILE A 18 2.68 -7.66 19.95
N ASN A 19 2.26 -8.04 21.15
CA ASN A 19 3.05 -8.91 22.02
C ASN A 19 3.30 -10.28 21.36
N ALA A 20 2.26 -10.90 20.83
CA ALA A 20 2.42 -12.17 20.10
C ALA A 20 3.35 -12.05 18.87
N ALA A 21 3.33 -10.92 18.17
CA ALA A 21 4.23 -10.65 17.06
C ALA A 21 5.68 -10.48 17.52
N LYS A 22 5.91 -9.80 18.67
CA LYS A 22 7.23 -9.68 19.29
C LYS A 22 7.78 -11.04 19.71
N ASP A 23 7.02 -11.80 20.47
CA ASP A 23 7.41 -13.10 21.03
C ASP A 23 7.80 -14.09 19.94
N ASN A 24 7.21 -13.97 18.75
CA ASN A 24 7.47 -14.85 17.62
C ASN A 24 8.30 -14.21 16.50
N ASN A 25 8.80 -12.98 16.69
CA ASN A 25 9.54 -12.21 15.68
C ASN A 25 8.82 -12.11 14.32
N VAL A 26 7.50 -11.87 14.36
CA VAL A 26 6.66 -11.80 13.16
C VAL A 26 6.42 -10.33 12.77
N PRO A 27 6.81 -9.89 11.55
CA PRO A 27 6.53 -8.54 11.11
C PRO A 27 5.03 -8.31 10.88
N ILE A 28 4.57 -7.10 11.17
CA ILE A 28 3.18 -6.68 10.99
C ILE A 28 3.09 -5.74 9.78
N ARG A 29 2.11 -5.97 8.90
CA ARG A 29 1.68 -4.95 7.95
C ARG A 29 0.45 -4.23 8.50
N VAL A 30 0.61 -2.95 8.78
CA VAL A 30 -0.49 -2.05 9.13
C VAL A 30 -1.12 -1.55 7.84
N GLY A 31 -2.44 -1.70 7.70
CA GLY A 31 -3.14 -1.32 6.49
C GLY A 31 -4.30 -0.39 6.76
N VAL A 32 -4.20 0.84 6.28
CA VAL A 32 -5.28 1.81 6.25
C VAL A 32 -5.95 1.77 4.88
N ASN A 33 -7.28 1.76 4.86
CA ASN A 33 -8.06 1.81 3.62
C ASN A 33 -9.07 2.97 3.70
N ALA A 34 -9.25 3.68 2.61
CA ALA A 34 -10.20 4.80 2.52
C ALA A 34 -11.64 4.40 2.89
N GLY A 35 -12.06 3.19 2.51
CA GLY A 35 -13.40 2.67 2.83
C GLY A 35 -13.60 2.22 4.29
N SER A 36 -12.57 2.28 5.14
CA SER A 36 -12.63 1.81 6.53
C SER A 36 -11.93 2.76 7.51
N LEU A 37 -11.99 4.06 7.23
CA LEU A 37 -11.52 5.11 8.14
C LEU A 37 -12.34 5.12 9.43
N GLU A 38 -11.72 5.53 10.52
CA GLU A 38 -12.35 5.73 11.82
C GLU A 38 -13.47 6.76 11.73
N LYS A 39 -14.55 6.55 12.49
CA LYS A 39 -15.76 7.39 12.44
C LYS A 39 -15.51 8.86 12.82
N ASP A 40 -14.56 9.12 13.69
CA ASP A 40 -14.16 10.48 14.06
C ASP A 40 -13.40 11.18 12.94
N LEU A 41 -12.56 10.46 12.21
CA LEU A 41 -11.90 10.99 11.01
C LEU A 41 -12.89 11.25 9.88
N GLN A 42 -13.87 10.36 9.70
CA GLN A 42 -14.97 10.60 8.75
C GLN A 42 -15.76 11.87 9.09
N LYS A 43 -16.01 12.12 10.37
CA LYS A 43 -16.67 13.35 10.82
C LYS A 43 -15.79 14.59 10.61
N LYS A 44 -14.48 14.48 10.86
CA LYS A 44 -13.52 15.58 10.74
C LYS A 44 -13.29 16.00 9.29
N TYR A 45 -13.16 15.04 8.39
CA TYR A 45 -12.76 15.29 7.00
C TYR A 45 -13.93 15.23 6.00
N GLY A 46 -15.11 14.75 6.42
CA GLY A 46 -16.25 14.51 5.55
C GLY A 46 -16.03 13.27 4.68
N GLU A 47 -15.47 13.49 3.49
CA GLU A 47 -15.12 12.37 2.59
C GLU A 47 -13.66 11.92 2.78
N PRO A 48 -13.36 10.64 2.48
CA PRO A 48 -11.98 10.14 2.52
C PRO A 48 -11.07 10.95 1.59
N ASN A 49 -9.94 11.39 2.14
CA ASN A 49 -8.90 12.12 1.41
C ASN A 49 -7.50 11.70 1.90
N ALA A 50 -6.47 12.22 1.26
CA ALA A 50 -5.09 11.84 1.59
C ALA A 50 -4.72 12.18 3.03
N ASP A 51 -5.16 13.33 3.55
CA ASP A 51 -4.86 13.74 4.93
C ASP A 51 -5.52 12.84 5.96
N ALA A 52 -6.77 12.43 5.73
CA ALA A 52 -7.47 11.49 6.59
C ALA A 52 -6.78 10.12 6.63
N LEU A 53 -6.29 9.62 5.48
CA LEU A 53 -5.53 8.38 5.41
C LEU A 53 -4.20 8.47 6.17
N VAL A 54 -3.49 9.59 6.03
CA VAL A 54 -2.22 9.81 6.72
C VAL A 54 -2.44 9.97 8.22
N GLU A 55 -3.44 10.72 8.67
CA GLU A 55 -3.76 10.86 10.08
C GLU A 55 -4.12 9.51 10.71
N SER A 56 -4.97 8.72 10.04
CA SER A 56 -5.26 7.35 10.48
C SER A 56 -3.99 6.50 10.60
N ALA A 57 -3.11 6.55 9.59
CA ALA A 57 -1.85 5.81 9.62
C ALA A 57 -0.96 6.24 10.80
N MET A 58 -0.82 7.53 11.05
CA MET A 58 0.01 8.06 12.14
C MET A 58 -0.53 7.67 13.53
N ARG A 59 -1.84 7.64 13.72
CA ARG A 59 -2.43 7.11 14.96
C ARG A 59 -2.03 5.65 15.23
N HIS A 60 -1.91 4.86 14.16
CA HIS A 60 -1.46 3.48 14.30
C HIS A 60 0.04 3.37 14.56
N VAL A 61 0.84 4.26 13.98
CA VAL A 61 2.27 4.39 14.31
C VAL A 61 2.43 4.71 15.80
N GLU A 62 1.70 5.70 16.31
CA GLU A 62 1.75 6.06 17.74
C GLU A 62 1.41 4.88 18.68
N ILE A 63 0.45 4.03 18.30
CA ILE A 63 0.13 2.83 19.07
C ILE A 63 1.30 1.83 19.06
N LEU A 64 1.92 1.62 17.90
CA LEU A 64 3.08 0.72 17.79
C LEU A 64 4.28 1.25 18.58
N ASP A 65 4.53 2.55 18.50
CA ASP A 65 5.61 3.22 19.23
C ASP A 65 5.42 3.14 20.76
N LYS A 66 4.20 3.34 21.27
CA LYS A 66 3.86 3.12 22.69
C LYS A 66 4.19 1.71 23.18
N HIS A 67 4.15 0.74 22.27
CA HIS A 67 4.51 -0.65 22.57
C HIS A 67 5.95 -1.00 22.17
N ASN A 68 6.79 -0.04 21.76
CA ASN A 68 8.15 -0.26 21.28
C ASN A 68 8.21 -1.36 20.20
N PHE A 69 7.35 -1.26 19.17
CA PHE A 69 7.28 -2.20 18.06
C PHE A 69 7.57 -1.51 16.73
N ASP A 70 8.74 -1.76 16.18
CA ASP A 70 9.27 -1.16 14.96
C ASP A 70 9.29 -2.10 13.74
N ASN A 71 9.08 -3.41 13.97
CA ASN A 71 9.07 -4.42 12.91
C ASN A 71 7.73 -4.44 12.16
N TYR A 72 7.41 -3.33 11.51
CA TYR A 72 6.19 -3.23 10.71
C TYR A 72 6.44 -2.56 9.35
N LYS A 73 5.50 -2.73 8.45
CA LYS A 73 5.38 -1.97 7.21
C LYS A 73 3.98 -1.37 7.08
N MET A 74 3.89 -0.23 6.39
CA MET A 74 2.66 0.53 6.24
C MET A 74 2.05 0.37 4.85
N SER A 75 0.72 0.36 4.76
CA SER A 75 0.01 0.46 3.49
C SER A 75 -1.20 1.38 3.62
N LEU A 76 -1.29 2.38 2.74
CA LEU A 76 -2.43 3.30 2.60
C LEU A 76 -3.06 3.06 1.24
N LYS A 77 -4.29 2.60 1.22
CA LYS A 77 -4.93 2.16 -0.03
C LYS A 77 -6.28 2.83 -0.25
N ALA A 78 -6.45 3.32 -1.45
CA ALA A 78 -7.73 3.80 -1.96
C ALA A 78 -7.95 3.27 -3.40
N SER A 79 -9.16 3.40 -3.90
CA SER A 79 -9.50 3.13 -5.29
C SER A 79 -9.18 4.32 -6.20
N ASN A 80 -9.07 5.51 -5.65
CA ASN A 80 -8.64 6.72 -6.35
C ASN A 80 -7.11 6.80 -6.39
N ILE A 81 -6.54 7.01 -7.59
CA ILE A 81 -5.09 7.04 -7.81
C ILE A 81 -4.46 8.26 -7.13
N GLU A 82 -5.02 9.44 -7.35
CA GLU A 82 -4.48 10.71 -6.84
C GLU A 82 -4.42 10.67 -5.31
N MET A 83 -5.52 10.28 -4.67
CA MET A 83 -5.59 10.12 -3.22
C MET A 83 -4.52 9.14 -2.71
N THR A 84 -4.35 8.01 -3.39
CA THR A 84 -3.34 7.01 -2.99
C THR A 84 -1.93 7.57 -3.14
N VAL A 85 -1.61 8.17 -4.28
CA VAL A 85 -0.28 8.73 -4.56
C VAL A 85 0.04 9.86 -3.56
N GLU A 86 -0.89 10.77 -3.33
CA GLU A 86 -0.70 11.86 -2.38
C GLU A 86 -0.50 11.35 -0.95
N SER A 87 -1.27 10.35 -0.53
CA SER A 87 -1.12 9.73 0.80
C SER A 87 0.28 9.15 0.99
N TYR A 88 0.81 8.43 -0.01
CA TYR A 88 2.15 7.86 0.08
C TYR A 88 3.25 8.92 0.03
N ARG A 89 3.10 9.98 -0.77
CA ARG A 89 4.03 11.12 -0.78
C ARG A 89 4.09 11.83 0.57
N LYS A 90 2.96 11.91 1.28
CA LYS A 90 2.90 12.51 2.62
C LYS A 90 3.50 11.57 3.66
N ILE A 91 3.08 10.31 3.71
CA ILE A 91 3.54 9.39 4.75
C ILE A 91 5.03 9.05 4.62
N SER A 92 5.59 8.99 3.41
CA SER A 92 7.01 8.73 3.18
C SER A 92 7.95 9.77 3.78
N LYS A 93 7.43 10.97 4.10
CA LYS A 93 8.17 12.03 4.79
C LYS A 93 8.07 11.96 6.31
N LEU A 94 7.16 11.14 6.83
CA LEU A 94 6.84 11.06 8.25
C LEU A 94 7.37 9.79 8.92
N ILE A 95 7.54 8.72 8.16
CA ILE A 95 8.03 7.42 8.67
C ILE A 95 9.17 6.89 7.80
N THR A 96 10.02 6.07 8.41
CA THR A 96 11.12 5.37 7.73
C THR A 96 10.83 3.90 7.47
N GLN A 97 9.74 3.38 8.02
CA GLN A 97 9.34 1.98 7.84
C GLN A 97 8.90 1.69 6.41
N PRO A 98 9.11 0.46 5.93
CA PRO A 98 8.80 0.08 4.56
C PRO A 98 7.34 0.33 4.17
N LEU A 99 7.14 0.80 2.96
CA LEU A 99 5.84 1.09 2.37
C LEU A 99 5.39 -0.01 1.42
N HIS A 100 4.16 -0.47 1.58
CA HIS A 100 3.55 -1.50 0.74
C HIS A 100 2.51 -0.87 -0.18
N LEU A 101 2.86 -0.66 -1.43
CA LEU A 101 2.04 0.01 -2.42
C LEU A 101 0.95 -0.88 -3.02
N GLY A 102 -0.10 -0.26 -3.49
CA GLY A 102 -1.14 -0.90 -4.29
C GLY A 102 -2.40 -0.06 -4.39
N ILE A 103 -3.09 -0.17 -5.51
CA ILE A 103 -4.42 0.42 -5.72
C ILE A 103 -5.45 -0.66 -5.39
N THR A 104 -6.44 -0.34 -4.56
CA THR A 104 -7.56 -1.26 -4.29
C THR A 104 -8.64 -1.13 -5.35
N GLU A 105 -9.39 -2.21 -5.59
CA GLU A 105 -10.53 -2.19 -6.52
C GLU A 105 -10.13 -1.63 -7.89
N ALA A 106 -8.96 -2.06 -8.38
CA ALA A 106 -8.43 -1.51 -9.62
C ALA A 106 -9.28 -1.87 -10.84
N GLY A 107 -9.99 -2.99 -10.79
CA GLY A 107 -10.93 -3.40 -11.83
C GLY A 107 -10.54 -4.68 -12.56
N SER A 108 -11.05 -4.86 -13.78
CA SER A 108 -10.76 -6.00 -14.64
C SER A 108 -9.28 -6.03 -15.06
N TYR A 109 -8.82 -7.15 -15.64
CA TYR A 109 -7.45 -7.34 -16.08
C TYR A 109 -6.86 -6.11 -16.78
N ARG A 110 -7.47 -5.65 -17.88
CA ARG A 110 -6.94 -4.52 -18.66
C ARG A 110 -7.02 -3.19 -17.90
N ALA A 111 -8.20 -2.84 -17.40
CA ALA A 111 -8.41 -1.56 -16.73
C ALA A 111 -7.63 -1.48 -15.42
N GLY A 112 -7.61 -2.56 -14.67
CA GLY A 112 -6.86 -2.65 -13.42
C GLY A 112 -5.35 -2.65 -13.62
N ALA A 113 -4.83 -3.24 -14.71
CA ALA A 113 -3.44 -3.16 -15.08
C ALA A 113 -3.02 -1.71 -15.34
N VAL A 114 -3.79 -0.98 -16.15
CA VAL A 114 -3.52 0.45 -16.45
C VAL A 114 -3.56 1.27 -15.17
N LYS A 115 -4.62 1.12 -14.38
CA LYS A 115 -4.79 1.87 -13.13
C LYS A 115 -3.67 1.61 -12.12
N SER A 116 -3.29 0.35 -11.95
CA SER A 116 -2.19 -0.05 -11.07
C SER A 116 -0.85 0.44 -11.59
N SER A 117 -0.61 0.36 -12.91
CA SER A 117 0.63 0.84 -13.53
C SER A 117 0.82 2.34 -13.32
N ILE A 118 -0.25 3.13 -13.44
CA ILE A 118 -0.18 4.58 -13.19
C ILE A 118 0.13 4.83 -11.71
N GLY A 119 -0.70 4.35 -10.79
CA GLY A 119 -0.57 4.71 -9.37
C GLY A 119 0.70 4.15 -8.72
N VAL A 120 1.02 2.88 -8.96
CA VAL A 120 2.25 2.27 -8.43
C VAL A 120 3.48 2.81 -9.17
N GLY A 121 3.38 3.01 -10.50
CA GLY A 121 4.46 3.54 -11.31
C GLY A 121 4.89 4.94 -10.92
N MET A 122 3.96 5.85 -10.65
CA MET A 122 4.25 7.20 -10.15
C MET A 122 5.08 7.16 -8.87
N LEU A 123 4.68 6.36 -7.89
CA LEU A 123 5.37 6.26 -6.60
C LEU A 123 6.75 5.63 -6.74
N LEU A 124 6.85 4.52 -7.47
CA LEU A 124 8.14 3.84 -7.68
C LEU A 124 9.13 4.69 -8.45
N SER A 125 8.68 5.53 -9.40
CA SER A 125 9.56 6.46 -10.13
C SER A 125 10.12 7.58 -9.24
N GLU A 126 9.44 7.87 -8.13
CA GLU A 126 9.86 8.82 -7.10
C GLU A 126 10.71 8.15 -5.99
N GLY A 127 10.99 6.85 -6.10
CA GLY A 127 11.71 6.10 -5.07
C GLY A 127 10.87 5.75 -3.84
N ILE A 128 9.54 5.89 -3.94
CA ILE A 128 8.62 5.59 -2.85
C ILE A 128 8.07 4.17 -3.02
N GLY A 129 8.28 3.32 -2.00
CA GLY A 129 7.71 1.98 -1.91
C GLY A 129 8.73 0.86 -1.97
N ASP A 130 8.52 -0.15 -1.14
CA ASP A 130 9.43 -1.28 -0.93
C ASP A 130 8.84 -2.60 -1.39
N THR A 131 7.53 -2.72 -1.32
CA THR A 131 6.79 -3.88 -1.81
C THR A 131 5.52 -3.44 -2.52
N ILE A 132 5.07 -4.21 -3.51
CA ILE A 132 3.87 -3.90 -4.29
C ILE A 132 2.85 -5.04 -4.24
N ARG A 133 1.58 -4.69 -4.42
CA ARG A 133 0.49 -5.61 -4.70
C ARG A 133 -0.37 -5.04 -5.82
N ILE A 134 -0.53 -5.81 -6.87
CA ILE A 134 -1.53 -5.55 -7.92
C ILE A 134 -2.84 -6.23 -7.48
N SER A 135 -3.98 -5.60 -7.73
CA SER A 135 -5.29 -6.12 -7.35
C SER A 135 -6.22 -6.07 -8.56
N LEU A 136 -6.57 -7.25 -9.09
CA LEU A 136 -7.37 -7.40 -10.28
C LEU A 136 -8.57 -8.33 -10.01
N ALA A 137 -9.64 -8.12 -10.74
CA ALA A 137 -10.72 -9.09 -10.90
C ALA A 137 -10.34 -10.08 -12.02
N SER A 138 -9.28 -10.88 -11.79
CA SER A 138 -8.68 -11.83 -12.72
C SER A 138 -7.93 -12.91 -11.94
N ASP A 139 -7.29 -13.85 -12.67
CA ASP A 139 -6.44 -14.86 -12.07
C ASP A 139 -5.30 -14.21 -11.25
N PRO A 140 -5.02 -14.66 -10.01
CA PRO A 140 -3.92 -14.12 -9.20
C PRO A 140 -2.54 -14.19 -9.88
N VAL A 141 -2.33 -15.10 -10.81
CA VAL A 141 -1.09 -15.17 -11.60
C VAL A 141 -0.92 -13.92 -12.48
N ASP A 142 -2.02 -13.35 -12.97
CA ASP A 142 -1.97 -12.14 -13.78
C ASP A 142 -1.54 -10.91 -12.96
N GLU A 143 -1.92 -10.84 -11.69
CA GLU A 143 -1.43 -9.80 -10.77
C GLU A 143 0.10 -9.82 -10.67
N ILE A 144 0.69 -11.01 -10.60
CA ILE A 144 2.15 -11.20 -10.55
C ILE A 144 2.81 -10.78 -11.87
N LYS A 145 2.23 -11.15 -13.02
CA LYS A 145 2.77 -10.77 -14.34
C LYS A 145 2.80 -9.25 -14.48
N ILE A 146 1.67 -8.58 -14.20
CA ILE A 146 1.59 -7.12 -14.30
C ILE A 146 2.53 -6.45 -13.30
N GLY A 147 2.65 -6.97 -12.08
CA GLY A 147 3.62 -6.46 -11.11
C GLY A 147 5.05 -6.51 -11.65
N TRP A 148 5.44 -7.61 -12.29
CA TRP A 148 6.75 -7.72 -12.95
C TRP A 148 6.89 -6.76 -14.12
N ASP A 149 5.85 -6.59 -14.94
CA ASP A 149 5.90 -5.70 -16.11
C ASP A 149 6.07 -4.23 -15.68
N ILE A 150 5.42 -3.81 -14.58
CA ILE A 150 5.64 -2.50 -13.98
C ILE A 150 7.11 -2.32 -13.56
N LEU A 151 7.65 -3.28 -12.79
CA LEU A 151 9.03 -3.20 -12.29
C LEU A 151 10.06 -3.23 -13.43
N LYS A 152 9.82 -4.02 -14.46
CA LYS A 152 10.67 -4.09 -15.67
C LYS A 152 10.62 -2.80 -16.48
N SER A 153 9.42 -2.22 -16.65
CA SER A 153 9.23 -0.97 -17.40
C SER A 153 9.96 0.21 -16.74
N LEU A 154 10.04 0.20 -15.41
CA LEU A 154 10.79 1.19 -14.62
C LEU A 154 12.29 0.84 -14.46
N ASN A 155 12.77 -0.26 -15.04
CA ASN A 155 14.13 -0.79 -14.88
C ASN A 155 14.53 -1.07 -13.41
N LEU A 156 13.57 -1.27 -12.52
CA LEU A 156 13.80 -1.59 -11.10
C LEU A 156 14.15 -3.06 -10.90
N ARG A 157 13.67 -3.93 -11.78
CA ARG A 157 13.95 -5.38 -11.77
C ARG A 157 14.07 -5.90 -13.20
N SER A 158 14.79 -7.00 -13.35
CA SER A 158 14.90 -7.74 -14.62
C SER A 158 14.42 -9.18 -14.43
N ARG A 159 13.66 -9.69 -15.39
CA ARG A 159 13.24 -11.09 -15.44
C ARG A 159 12.91 -11.49 -16.88
N GLY A 160 13.57 -12.51 -17.37
CA GLY A 160 13.36 -12.99 -18.74
C GLY A 160 13.87 -12.04 -19.82
N LEU A 161 13.42 -12.27 -21.05
CA LEU A 161 13.80 -11.48 -22.21
C LEU A 161 13.06 -10.14 -22.25
N LYS A 162 13.73 -9.10 -22.73
CA LYS A 162 13.11 -7.82 -23.07
C LYS A 162 12.90 -7.79 -24.59
N ILE A 163 11.64 -7.90 -25.01
CA ILE A 163 11.27 -7.82 -26.43
C ILE A 163 11.06 -6.35 -26.77
N ILE A 164 11.76 -5.89 -27.81
CA ILE A 164 11.59 -4.55 -28.38
C ILE A 164 10.95 -4.73 -29.75
N ALA A 165 9.77 -4.20 -29.97
CA ALA A 165 9.10 -4.18 -31.25
C ALA A 165 9.27 -2.80 -31.90
N CYS A 166 9.90 -2.76 -33.05
CA CYS A 166 10.05 -1.54 -33.82
C CYS A 166 9.28 -1.66 -35.17
N PRO A 167 8.21 -0.87 -35.37
CA PRO A 167 7.42 -0.97 -36.60
C PRO A 167 8.06 -0.27 -37.81
N SER A 168 9.14 0.49 -37.64
CA SER A 168 9.71 1.33 -38.70
C SER A 168 10.70 0.62 -39.62
N CYS A 169 11.15 -0.58 -39.28
CA CYS A 169 12.12 -1.34 -40.06
C CYS A 169 11.57 -2.65 -40.65
N SER A 170 10.26 -2.82 -40.69
CA SER A 170 9.57 -3.98 -41.28
C SER A 170 9.28 -3.77 -42.75
#